data_a7c0f4a57d973928e36c41bc91d0da45
#
_entry.id   a7c0f4a57d973928e36c41bc91d0da45
#
_cell.length_a   1.000
_cell.length_b   1.000
_cell.length_c   1.000
_cell.angle_alpha   90.00
_cell.angle_beta   90.00
_cell.angle_gamma   90.00
#
_symmetry.space_group_name_H-M   'P 1'
#
loop_
_entity.id
_entity.type
_entity.pdbx_description
1 polymer ?
#
loop_
_entity_poly.entity_id
_entity_poly.type
_entity_poly.pdbx_seq_one_letter_code
_entity_poly.pdbx_strand_id
1 'polypeptide(L)'
;MDRDLLVPEPMSTTHGTVAFFDESWTVEPKELQIFFQAEDVYWTSHRTIEQWRRLLACSRMLTARLVPEGSKGGRLVGATRVWSDHAYEAKLYDVVTAQDMMGLGIATVLVQWALRHPWVGDVQRFVLETRDAAPFYPRFGFARGEEMDSVHMRVRVDELKRRGLR
;
A
#
# COMPACT_ATOMS: atom_id res chain seq x y z
N MET A 1 21.70 14.20 -8.29
CA MET A 1 21.98 13.50 -7.03
C MET A 1 21.10 12.24 -7.07
N ASP A 2 21.73 11.12 -7.45
CA ASP A 2 21.03 9.80 -7.50
C ASP A 2 20.49 9.51 -6.10
N ARG A 3 19.20 9.68 -5.93
CA ARG A 3 18.49 9.04 -4.83
C ARG A 3 18.31 7.58 -5.24
N ASP A 4 19.36 6.79 -5.05
CA ASP A 4 19.23 5.34 -5.17
C ASP A 4 17.97 4.91 -4.43
N LEU A 5 17.07 4.26 -5.15
CA LEU A 5 15.91 3.60 -4.56
C LEU A 5 16.48 2.62 -3.54
N LEU A 6 16.53 3.04 -2.28
CA LEU A 6 16.91 2.14 -1.19
C LEU A 6 15.76 1.16 -1.01
N VAL A 7 15.77 0.12 -1.85
CA VAL A 7 14.92 -1.05 -1.62
C VAL A 7 15.29 -1.60 -0.25
N PRO A 8 14.31 -1.87 0.62
CA PRO A 8 14.62 -2.43 1.94
C PRO A 8 15.41 -3.72 1.83
N GLU A 9 16.35 -3.91 2.75
CA GLU A 9 17.08 -5.17 2.88
C GLU A 9 16.12 -6.33 3.13
N PRO A 10 16.41 -7.52 2.57
CA PRO A 10 15.61 -8.70 2.84
C PRO A 10 15.57 -9.04 4.33
N MET A 11 14.42 -9.50 4.80
CA MET A 11 14.20 -9.90 6.20
C MET A 11 14.28 -11.42 6.33
N SER A 12 15.09 -11.91 7.26
CA SER A 12 15.02 -13.31 7.69
C SER A 12 13.85 -13.50 8.65
N THR A 13 13.00 -14.47 8.39
CA THR A 13 11.84 -14.82 9.22
C THR A 13 11.84 -16.30 9.55
N THR A 14 10.96 -16.72 10.45
CA THR A 14 10.75 -18.15 10.76
C THR A 14 10.21 -18.95 9.56
N HIS A 15 9.66 -18.26 8.55
CA HIS A 15 9.12 -18.86 7.33
C HIS A 15 10.08 -18.81 6.14
N GLY A 16 11.26 -18.20 6.30
CA GLY A 16 12.23 -17.98 5.24
C GLY A 16 12.55 -16.51 5.01
N THR A 17 13.19 -16.20 3.92
CA THR A 17 13.58 -14.83 3.55
C THR A 17 12.43 -14.10 2.88
N VAL A 18 12.10 -12.91 3.38
CA VAL A 18 11.16 -11.98 2.75
C VAL A 18 11.95 -10.86 2.08
N ALA A 19 11.80 -10.72 0.77
CA ALA A 19 12.37 -9.65 -0.03
C ALA A 19 11.31 -8.64 -0.46
N PHE A 20 11.73 -7.40 -0.72
CA PHE A 20 10.86 -6.28 -1.06
C PHE A 20 11.10 -5.82 -2.49
N PHE A 21 10.03 -5.44 -3.20
CA PHE A 21 10.09 -5.09 -4.62
C PHE A 21 9.16 -3.91 -4.92
N ASP A 22 9.62 -2.96 -5.76
CA ASP A 22 8.73 -2.04 -6.46
C ASP A 22 8.23 -2.76 -7.73
N GLU A 23 7.05 -3.32 -7.63
CA GLU A 23 6.43 -4.08 -8.71
C GLU A 23 5.34 -3.28 -9.45
N SER A 24 5.39 -1.96 -9.39
CA SER A 24 4.38 -1.07 -9.98
C SER A 24 4.09 -1.36 -11.47
N TRP A 25 5.08 -1.89 -12.19
CA TRP A 25 4.99 -2.18 -13.61
C TRP A 25 5.04 -3.67 -13.96
N THR A 26 5.31 -4.52 -12.98
CA THR A 26 5.62 -5.94 -13.19
C THR A 26 4.66 -6.89 -12.50
N VAL A 27 3.99 -6.44 -11.42
CA VAL A 27 3.01 -7.29 -10.73
C VAL A 27 1.78 -7.50 -11.61
N GLU A 28 1.38 -8.75 -11.73
CA GLU A 28 0.18 -9.11 -12.48
C GLU A 28 -1.09 -8.70 -11.71
N PRO A 29 -2.01 -7.95 -12.32
CA PRO A 29 -3.28 -7.56 -11.68
C PRO A 29 -4.08 -8.73 -11.14
N LYS A 30 -3.99 -9.89 -11.81
CA LYS A 30 -4.64 -11.14 -11.36
C LYS A 30 -4.01 -11.69 -10.09
N GLU A 31 -2.70 -11.60 -9.94
CA GLU A 31 -2.01 -12.02 -8.71
C GLU A 31 -2.44 -11.16 -7.52
N LEU A 32 -2.51 -9.84 -7.70
CA LEU A 32 -3.03 -8.93 -6.68
C LEU A 32 -4.48 -9.28 -6.31
N GLN A 33 -5.34 -9.49 -7.30
CA GLN A 33 -6.73 -9.86 -7.05
C GLN A 33 -6.82 -11.13 -6.20
N ILE A 34 -6.08 -12.18 -6.56
CA ILE A 34 -6.06 -13.45 -5.82
C ILE A 34 -5.55 -13.24 -4.40
N PHE A 35 -4.44 -12.52 -4.23
CA PHE A 35 -3.84 -12.23 -2.92
C PHE A 35 -4.83 -11.49 -2.00
N PHE A 36 -5.39 -10.39 -2.47
CA PHE A 36 -6.31 -9.60 -1.66
C PHE A 36 -7.64 -10.30 -1.37
N GLN A 37 -8.09 -11.20 -2.23
CA GLN A 37 -9.25 -12.06 -1.97
C GLN A 37 -8.95 -13.14 -0.93
N ALA A 38 -7.78 -13.78 -1.02
CA ALA A 38 -7.35 -14.80 -0.07
C ALA A 38 -7.19 -14.27 1.36
N GLU A 39 -6.75 -13.01 1.49
CA GLU A 39 -6.57 -12.35 2.79
C GLU A 39 -7.86 -11.69 3.34
N ASP A 40 -9.02 -11.94 2.70
CA ASP A 40 -10.35 -11.41 3.09
C ASP A 40 -10.37 -9.90 3.34
N VAL A 41 -9.72 -9.16 2.45
CA VAL A 41 -9.56 -7.71 2.59
C VAL A 41 -10.83 -7.01 2.15
N TYR A 42 -11.67 -6.60 3.09
CA TYR A 42 -13.03 -6.09 2.87
C TYR A 42 -13.12 -4.90 1.89
N TRP A 43 -12.06 -4.08 1.78
CA TRP A 43 -12.08 -2.90 0.89
C TRP A 43 -11.64 -3.19 -0.54
N THR A 44 -11.15 -4.40 -0.83
CA THR A 44 -10.66 -4.81 -2.16
C THR A 44 -11.39 -5.99 -2.77
N SER A 45 -12.21 -6.70 -2.00
CA SER A 45 -12.88 -7.95 -2.40
C SER A 45 -13.67 -7.84 -3.72
N HIS A 46 -14.11 -6.65 -4.10
CA HIS A 46 -14.90 -6.40 -5.31
C HIS A 46 -14.09 -5.79 -6.46
N ARG A 47 -12.78 -5.59 -6.32
CA ARG A 47 -11.97 -5.00 -7.38
C ARG A 47 -11.79 -5.98 -8.53
N THR A 48 -12.12 -5.52 -9.74
CA THR A 48 -11.87 -6.25 -10.98
C THR A 48 -10.41 -6.12 -11.42
N ILE A 49 -9.96 -7.03 -12.29
CA ILE A 49 -8.63 -6.96 -12.92
C ILE A 49 -8.42 -5.61 -13.62
N GLU A 50 -9.46 -5.10 -14.31
CA GLU A 50 -9.38 -3.81 -14.99
C GLU A 50 -9.23 -2.63 -14.01
N GLN A 51 -9.87 -2.70 -12.85
CA GLN A 51 -9.66 -1.70 -11.79
C GLN A 51 -8.23 -1.77 -11.24
N TRP A 52 -7.67 -2.96 -11.05
CA TRP A 52 -6.26 -3.10 -10.65
C TRP A 52 -5.31 -2.51 -11.69
N ARG A 53 -5.52 -2.74 -12.99
CA ARG A 53 -4.72 -2.12 -14.05
C ARG A 53 -4.73 -0.59 -13.97
N ARG A 54 -5.91 0.01 -13.79
CA ARG A 54 -6.04 1.47 -13.66
C ARG A 54 -5.35 2.01 -12.41
N LEU A 55 -5.45 1.32 -11.29
CA LEU A 55 -4.78 1.71 -10.04
C LEU A 55 -3.26 1.66 -10.18
N LEU A 56 -2.73 0.61 -10.80
CA LEU A 56 -1.29 0.47 -11.05
C LEU A 56 -0.75 1.54 -12.01
N ALA A 57 -1.55 1.98 -12.98
CA ALA A 57 -1.15 3.01 -13.94
C ALA A 57 -0.91 4.39 -13.30
N CYS A 58 -1.49 4.67 -12.12
CA CYS A 58 -1.42 5.99 -11.47
C CYS A 58 -0.86 5.96 -10.03
N SER A 59 -0.24 4.87 -9.62
CA SER A 59 0.31 4.71 -8.27
C SER A 59 1.50 3.75 -8.27
N ARG A 60 2.20 3.64 -7.15
CA ARG A 60 3.25 2.64 -6.95
C ARG A 60 2.73 1.50 -6.09
N MET A 61 3.05 0.27 -6.52
CA MET A 61 2.76 -0.95 -5.78
C MET A 61 4.06 -1.54 -5.24
N LEU A 62 4.22 -1.47 -3.93
CA LEU A 62 5.35 -2.03 -3.22
C LEU A 62 4.93 -3.36 -2.60
N THR A 63 5.71 -4.39 -2.83
CA THR A 63 5.38 -5.76 -2.44
C THR A 63 6.45 -6.37 -1.55
N ALA A 64 6.03 -7.35 -0.77
CA ALA A 64 6.89 -8.23 -0.02
C ALA A 64 6.64 -9.68 -0.48
N ARG A 65 7.70 -10.40 -0.78
CA ARG A 65 7.62 -11.80 -1.24
C ARG A 65 8.44 -12.71 -0.37
N LEU A 66 7.86 -13.83 0.02
CA LEU A 66 8.59 -14.94 0.62
C LEU A 66 9.34 -15.68 -0.49
N VAL A 67 10.66 -15.53 -0.49
CA VAL A 67 11.53 -16.00 -1.57
C VAL A 67 12.19 -17.33 -1.16
N PRO A 68 11.98 -18.41 -1.90
CA PRO A 68 12.73 -19.63 -1.69
C PRO A 68 14.22 -19.42 -1.96
N GLU A 69 15.08 -20.13 -1.24
CA GLU A 69 16.52 -20.04 -1.42
C GLU A 69 16.93 -20.32 -2.89
N GLY A 70 17.73 -19.41 -3.45
CA GLY A 70 18.17 -19.51 -4.85
C GLY A 70 17.14 -19.12 -5.92
N SER A 71 15.96 -18.65 -5.53
CA SER A 71 14.89 -18.23 -6.46
C SER A 71 14.87 -16.72 -6.68
N LYS A 72 14.47 -16.29 -7.90
CA LYS A 72 14.20 -14.88 -8.22
C LYS A 72 12.73 -14.47 -8.02
N GLY A 73 11.86 -15.41 -7.71
CA GLY A 73 10.43 -15.17 -7.49
C GLY A 73 9.99 -15.78 -6.18
N GLY A 74 8.84 -15.36 -5.66
CA GLY A 74 8.33 -15.86 -4.41
C GLY A 74 6.85 -15.59 -4.23
N ARG A 75 6.25 -16.21 -3.22
CA ARG A 75 4.85 -15.99 -2.85
C ARG A 75 4.67 -14.56 -2.36
N LEU A 76 3.69 -13.84 -2.89
CA LEU A 76 3.29 -12.55 -2.37
C LEU A 76 2.77 -12.69 -0.93
N VAL A 77 3.38 -11.96 0.00
CA VAL A 77 3.07 -12.03 1.44
C VAL A 77 2.78 -10.67 2.06
N GLY A 78 2.96 -9.61 1.30
CA GLY A 78 2.61 -8.26 1.73
C GLY A 78 2.56 -7.30 0.55
N ALA A 79 1.74 -6.28 0.68
CA ALA A 79 1.62 -5.22 -0.30
C ALA A 79 1.25 -3.88 0.36
N THR A 80 1.66 -2.80 -0.26
CA THR A 80 1.13 -1.46 -0.04
C THR A 80 1.15 -0.68 -1.33
N ARG A 81 0.19 0.19 -1.51
CA ARG A 81 0.11 1.06 -2.67
C ARG A 81 0.19 2.52 -2.21
N VAL A 82 1.01 3.32 -2.90
CA VAL A 82 1.11 4.75 -2.66
C VAL A 82 0.73 5.52 -3.91
N TRP A 83 -0.15 6.50 -3.74
CA TRP A 83 -0.49 7.50 -4.74
C TRP A 83 0.08 8.85 -4.30
N SER A 84 0.42 9.72 -5.25
CA SER A 84 0.93 11.06 -4.98
C SER A 84 0.54 12.02 -6.09
N ASP A 85 0.29 13.28 -5.74
CA ASP A 85 0.25 14.40 -6.68
C ASP A 85 1.63 15.03 -6.91
N HIS A 86 2.66 14.48 -6.27
CA HIS A 86 4.07 14.86 -6.32
C HIS A 86 4.42 16.25 -5.76
N ALA A 87 3.47 16.97 -5.17
CA ALA A 87 3.66 18.34 -4.73
C ALA A 87 3.09 18.63 -3.33
N TYR A 88 1.92 18.11 -3.02
CA TYR A 88 1.21 18.47 -1.82
C TYR A 88 0.78 17.26 -0.98
N GLU A 89 0.19 16.25 -1.59
CA GLU A 89 -0.38 15.11 -0.87
C GLU A 89 0.03 13.77 -1.48
N ALA A 90 0.39 12.84 -0.62
CA ALA A 90 0.44 11.43 -0.96
C ALA A 90 -0.53 10.63 -0.08
N LYS A 91 -1.06 9.54 -0.61
CA LYS A 91 -2.00 8.67 0.10
C LYS A 91 -1.53 7.23 0.09
N LEU A 92 -1.51 6.62 1.28
CA LEU A 92 -1.29 5.19 1.44
C LEU A 92 -2.60 4.43 1.26
N TYR A 93 -2.51 3.36 0.49
CA TYR A 93 -3.60 2.45 0.21
C TYR A 93 -3.16 1.00 0.35
N ASP A 94 -4.12 0.13 0.53
CA ASP A 94 -3.97 -1.30 0.32
C ASP A 94 -2.81 -1.93 1.13
N VAL A 95 -2.60 -1.49 2.39
CA VAL A 95 -1.59 -2.06 3.28
C VAL A 95 -2.10 -3.40 3.80
N VAL A 96 -1.47 -4.47 3.36
CA VAL A 96 -1.86 -5.85 3.70
C VAL A 96 -0.63 -6.70 3.94
N THR A 97 -0.72 -7.61 4.89
CA THR A 97 0.22 -8.71 5.10
C THR A 97 -0.56 -10.00 5.19
N ALA A 98 -0.07 -11.07 4.56
CA ALA A 98 -0.66 -12.39 4.62
C ALA A 98 -0.84 -12.85 6.08
N GLN A 99 -1.97 -13.49 6.40
CA GLN A 99 -2.33 -13.85 7.78
C GLN A 99 -1.26 -14.71 8.46
N ASP A 100 -0.69 -15.66 7.73
CA ASP A 100 0.38 -16.53 8.23
C ASP A 100 1.73 -15.81 8.42
N MET A 101 1.85 -14.57 7.95
CA MET A 101 3.05 -13.73 8.05
C MET A 101 2.84 -12.50 8.93
N MET A 102 1.71 -12.41 9.63
CA MET A 102 1.44 -11.31 10.54
C MET A 102 2.39 -11.28 11.73
N GLY A 103 2.63 -10.08 12.29
CA GLY A 103 3.51 -9.90 13.46
C GLY A 103 5.00 -9.91 13.15
N LEU A 104 5.42 -10.24 11.93
CA LEU A 104 6.84 -10.33 11.53
C LEU A 104 7.44 -8.96 11.09
N GLY A 105 6.66 -7.87 11.14
CA GLY A 105 7.16 -6.53 10.79
C GLY A 105 7.08 -6.16 9.31
N ILE A 106 6.57 -7.02 8.43
CA ILE A 106 6.49 -6.80 6.98
C ILE A 106 5.75 -5.49 6.64
N ALA A 107 4.57 -5.28 7.21
CA ALA A 107 3.81 -4.04 7.00
C ALA A 107 4.59 -2.80 7.46
N THR A 108 5.38 -2.92 8.54
CA THR A 108 6.21 -1.81 9.04
C THR A 108 7.25 -1.40 7.99
N VAL A 109 7.96 -2.37 7.40
CA VAL A 109 8.95 -2.10 6.35
C VAL A 109 8.29 -1.51 5.11
N LEU A 110 7.19 -2.09 4.65
CA LEU A 110 6.45 -1.60 3.48
C LEU A 110 5.97 -0.15 3.66
N VAL A 111 5.38 0.19 4.80
CA VAL A 111 4.91 1.56 5.08
C VAL A 111 6.10 2.53 5.16
N GLN A 112 7.17 2.18 5.88
CA GLN A 112 8.37 3.02 5.95
C GLN A 112 8.98 3.28 4.58
N TRP A 113 9.01 2.26 3.73
CA TRP A 113 9.51 2.40 2.37
C TRP A 113 8.61 3.28 1.51
N ALA A 114 7.29 3.08 1.57
CA ALA A 114 6.33 3.92 0.86
C ALA A 114 6.44 5.40 1.23
N LEU A 115 6.62 5.72 2.52
CA LEU A 115 6.79 7.09 3.00
C LEU A 115 8.09 7.76 2.51
N ARG A 116 9.13 6.99 2.18
CA ARG A 116 10.43 7.46 1.71
C ARG A 116 10.62 7.29 0.21
N HIS A 117 9.64 6.72 -0.48
CA HIS A 117 9.79 6.36 -1.88
C HIS A 117 9.99 7.61 -2.75
N PRO A 118 11.07 7.70 -3.55
CA PRO A 118 11.41 8.93 -4.28
C PRO A 118 10.35 9.35 -5.31
N TRP A 119 9.58 8.40 -5.83
CA TRP A 119 8.46 8.70 -6.73
C TRP A 119 7.37 9.56 -6.07
N VAL A 120 7.25 9.53 -4.75
CA VAL A 120 6.23 10.33 -4.05
C VAL A 120 6.45 11.83 -4.24
N GLY A 121 7.69 12.28 -4.40
CA GLY A 121 8.05 13.70 -4.53
C GLY A 121 8.10 14.42 -3.17
N ASP A 122 8.15 15.74 -3.22
CA ASP A 122 8.26 16.60 -2.04
C ASP A 122 6.86 17.01 -1.54
N VAL A 123 6.07 16.01 -1.09
CA VAL A 123 4.73 16.27 -0.56
C VAL A 123 4.78 16.86 0.85
N GLN A 124 3.78 17.67 1.17
CA GLN A 124 3.66 18.29 2.49
C GLN A 124 2.98 17.37 3.51
N ARG A 125 2.18 16.40 3.06
CA ARG A 125 1.50 15.47 3.94
C ARG A 125 1.24 14.12 3.30
N PHE A 126 1.17 13.10 4.17
CA PHE A 126 0.61 11.79 3.85
C PHE A 126 -0.74 11.62 4.51
N VAL A 127 -1.67 10.99 3.82
CA VAL A 127 -2.98 10.63 4.34
C VAL A 127 -3.24 9.14 4.17
N LEU A 128 -4.09 8.59 5.01
CA LEU A 128 -4.62 7.24 4.87
C LEU A 128 -6.02 7.15 5.50
N GLU A 129 -6.73 6.11 5.16
CA GLU A 129 -7.99 5.75 5.80
C GLU A 129 -7.89 4.32 6.31
N THR A 130 -8.27 4.10 7.56
CA THR A 130 -8.33 2.77 8.16
C THR A 130 -9.56 2.67 9.05
N ARG A 131 -10.17 1.47 9.10
CA ARG A 131 -11.30 1.18 9.97
C ARG A 131 -10.84 0.53 11.28
N ASP A 132 -9.87 -0.35 11.20
CA ASP A 132 -9.52 -1.30 12.26
C ASP A 132 -8.03 -1.30 12.64
N ALA A 133 -7.17 -0.73 11.81
CA ALA A 133 -5.72 -0.69 12.02
C ALA A 133 -5.21 0.67 12.53
N ALA A 134 -6.08 1.54 13.06
CA ALA A 134 -5.67 2.87 13.55
C ALA A 134 -4.51 2.83 14.57
N PRO A 135 -4.40 1.86 15.50
CA PRO A 135 -3.28 1.79 16.45
C PRO A 135 -1.91 1.48 15.81
N PHE A 136 -1.89 1.03 14.56
CA PHE A 136 -0.65 0.71 13.85
C PHE A 136 0.10 1.95 13.36
N TYR A 137 -0.59 3.01 12.97
CA TYR A 137 -0.04 4.13 12.21
C TYR A 137 0.66 5.24 13.04
N PRO A 138 0.36 5.48 14.33
CA PRO A 138 1.05 6.50 15.13
C PRO A 138 2.57 6.33 15.21
N ARG A 139 3.08 5.08 15.09
CA ARG A 139 4.52 4.79 15.04
C ARG A 139 5.26 5.43 13.86
N PHE A 140 4.51 5.86 12.84
CA PHE A 140 5.04 6.54 11.65
C PHE A 140 4.73 8.05 11.66
N GLY A 141 4.14 8.58 12.74
CA GLY A 141 3.77 9.98 12.88
C GLY A 141 2.36 10.33 12.38
N PHE A 142 1.54 9.34 11.99
CA PHE A 142 0.14 9.62 11.66
C PHE A 142 -0.68 9.91 12.93
N ALA A 143 -1.46 10.97 12.88
CA ALA A 143 -2.45 11.35 13.89
C ALA A 143 -3.86 11.25 13.29
N ARG A 144 -4.89 11.20 14.16
CA ARG A 144 -6.28 11.29 13.71
C ARG A 144 -6.58 12.68 13.16
N GLY A 145 -7.44 12.77 12.15
CA GLY A 145 -7.81 14.04 11.54
C GLY A 145 -8.40 15.08 12.51
N GLU A 146 -9.02 14.61 13.59
CA GLU A 146 -9.55 15.46 14.68
C GLU A 146 -8.44 16.16 15.50
N GLU A 147 -7.22 15.62 15.47
CA GLU A 147 -6.04 16.18 16.12
C GLU A 147 -5.29 17.17 15.21
N MET A 148 -5.76 17.34 13.98
CA MET A 148 -5.22 18.26 12.98
C MET A 148 -6.25 19.39 12.77
N ASP A 149 -5.80 20.61 12.53
CA ASP A 149 -6.63 21.80 12.27
C ASP A 149 -7.43 21.71 10.96
N SER A 150 -7.94 20.53 10.62
CA SER A 150 -8.67 20.29 9.38
C SER A 150 -9.74 19.20 9.55
N VAL A 151 -10.87 19.40 8.87
CA VAL A 151 -11.98 18.44 8.80
C VAL A 151 -11.91 17.69 7.47
N HIS A 152 -11.82 16.35 7.52
CA HIS A 152 -11.94 15.53 6.34
C HIS A 152 -13.41 15.36 5.95
N MET A 153 -13.76 15.84 4.75
CA MET A 153 -15.11 15.67 4.19
C MET A 153 -15.06 14.65 3.04
N ARG A 154 -16.10 13.83 2.96
CA ARG A 154 -16.25 12.82 1.91
C ARG A 154 -17.68 12.86 1.35
N VAL A 155 -17.81 12.61 0.05
CA VAL A 155 -19.10 12.38 -0.59
C VAL A 155 -19.03 11.08 -1.41
N ARG A 156 -20.08 10.29 -1.35
CA ARG A 156 -20.20 9.08 -2.16
C ARG A 156 -20.70 9.42 -3.56
N VAL A 157 -20.26 8.65 -4.56
CA VAL A 157 -20.64 8.86 -5.98
C VAL A 157 -22.15 8.72 -6.19
N ASP A 158 -22.80 7.78 -5.49
CA ASP A 158 -24.26 7.62 -5.55
C ASP A 158 -25.00 8.87 -5.05
N GLU A 159 -24.49 9.58 -4.05
CA GLU A 159 -25.00 10.86 -3.60
C GLU A 159 -24.82 11.96 -4.66
N LEU A 160 -23.66 12.02 -5.31
CA LEU A 160 -23.42 12.96 -6.41
C LEU A 160 -24.40 12.72 -7.57
N LYS A 161 -24.64 11.44 -7.94
CA LYS A 161 -25.62 11.07 -8.97
C LYS A 161 -27.03 11.52 -8.59
N ARG A 162 -27.45 11.29 -7.33
CA ARG A 162 -28.77 11.76 -6.84
C ARG A 162 -28.92 13.28 -6.91
N ARG A 163 -27.84 14.03 -6.76
CA ARG A 163 -27.82 15.50 -6.86
C ARG A 163 -27.59 16.01 -8.29
N GLY A 164 -27.49 15.15 -9.30
CA GLY A 164 -27.24 15.54 -10.68
C GLY A 164 -25.85 16.16 -10.91
N LEU A 165 -24.86 15.86 -10.05
CA LEU A 165 -23.51 16.38 -10.12
C LEU A 165 -22.53 15.41 -10.82
N ARG A 166 -23.00 14.25 -11.22
CA ARG A 166 -22.24 13.24 -11.97
C ARG A 166 -23.16 12.29 -12.72
#